data_33ed607d9f670bb32e75bf3e23588e28
#
_entry.id   33ed607d9f670bb32e75bf3e23588e28
#
_cell.length_a   1.000
_cell.length_b   1.000
_cell.length_c   1.000
_cell.angle_alpha   90.00
_cell.angle_beta   90.00
_cell.angle_gamma   90.00
#
_symmetry.space_group_name_H-M   'P 1'
#
loop_
_entity.id
_entity.type
_entity.pdbx_description
1 polymer ?
#
loop_
_entity_poly.entity_id
_entity_poly.type
_entity_poly.pdbx_seq_one_letter_code
_entity_poly.pdbx_strand_id
1 'polypeptide(L)'
;ELRTSWIEFMPWFFYVHRSFSAVVLVANLWLAKLLTDSLGWGHNLTRLTFLMIAVICFSVLSGATLGHLGMPAFIQPTHLVAAALLFGLQFLIWVSFQQVAKTSNKITDKRAKVV
;
A
#
# COMPACT_ATOMS: atom_id res chain seq x y z
N GLU A 1 0.89 -20.11 27.46
CA GLU A 1 2.05 -20.98 27.13
C GLU A 1 2.02 -21.53 25.71
N LEU A 2 0.88 -21.96 25.21
CA LEU A 2 0.74 -22.43 23.81
C LEU A 2 1.01 -21.33 22.77
N ARG A 3 0.72 -20.05 23.06
CA ARG A 3 0.99 -18.93 22.15
C ARG A 3 2.48 -18.63 21.96
N THR A 4 3.27 -18.76 23.01
CA THR A 4 4.72 -18.54 22.96
C THR A 4 5.43 -19.63 22.17
N SER A 5 4.97 -20.88 22.30
CA SER A 5 5.55 -22.00 21.53
C SER A 5 5.28 -21.93 20.03
N TRP A 6 4.17 -21.32 19.61
CA TRP A 6 3.87 -21.12 18.19
C TRP A 6 4.81 -20.12 17.53
N ILE A 7 5.24 -19.09 18.26
CA ILE A 7 6.19 -18.10 17.78
C ILE A 7 7.59 -18.71 17.62
N GLU A 8 7.98 -19.62 18.53
CA GLU A 8 9.24 -20.34 18.46
C GLU A 8 9.29 -21.34 17.28
N PHE A 9 8.13 -21.91 16.91
CA PHE A 9 8.02 -22.87 15.80
C PHE A 9 7.97 -22.24 14.40
N MET A 10 7.71 -20.91 14.29
CA MET A 10 7.49 -20.25 13.01
C MET A 10 8.33 -18.99 12.77
N PRO A 11 9.65 -18.94 13.08
CA PRO A 11 10.47 -17.78 12.77
C PRO A 11 10.51 -17.50 11.25
N TRP A 12 10.35 -18.53 10.45
CA TRP A 12 10.35 -18.48 9.00
C TRP A 12 9.23 -17.61 8.40
N PHE A 13 7.98 -17.80 8.84
CA PHE A 13 6.85 -17.01 8.38
C PHE A 13 6.98 -15.52 8.75
N PHE A 14 7.56 -15.24 9.91
CA PHE A 14 7.83 -13.88 10.34
C PHE A 14 8.83 -13.17 9.41
N TYR A 15 9.90 -13.82 9.02
CA TYR A 15 10.87 -13.29 8.07
C TYR A 15 10.29 -13.10 6.67
N VAL A 16 9.48 -14.04 6.19
CA VAL A 16 8.79 -13.92 4.90
C VAL A 16 7.83 -12.74 4.91
N HIS A 17 7.01 -12.61 5.95
CA HIS A 17 6.09 -11.49 6.09
C HIS A 17 6.82 -10.14 6.14
N ARG A 18 7.87 -10.04 6.90
CA ARG A 18 8.71 -8.84 7.01
C ARG A 18 9.35 -8.45 5.68
N SER A 19 9.93 -9.42 4.98
CA SER A 19 10.54 -9.20 3.67
C SER A 19 9.51 -8.78 2.63
N PHE A 20 8.35 -9.41 2.61
CA PHE A 20 7.24 -9.03 1.74
C PHE A 20 6.76 -7.61 2.02
N SER A 21 6.62 -7.22 3.28
CA SER A 21 6.23 -5.86 3.67
C SER A 21 7.24 -4.80 3.19
N ALA A 22 8.53 -5.11 3.26
CA ALA A 22 9.57 -4.23 2.74
C ALA A 22 9.47 -4.06 1.21
N VAL A 23 9.22 -5.14 0.48
CA VAL A 23 9.02 -5.08 -0.98
C VAL A 23 7.79 -4.25 -1.33
N VAL A 24 6.69 -4.43 -0.62
CA VAL A 24 5.46 -3.64 -0.81
C VAL A 24 5.72 -2.15 -0.55
N LEU A 25 6.43 -1.82 0.52
CA LEU A 25 6.79 -0.43 0.83
C LEU A 25 7.63 0.21 -0.29
N VAL A 26 8.70 -0.46 -0.72
CA VAL A 26 9.58 0.04 -1.78
C VAL A 26 8.82 0.21 -3.10
N ALA A 27 8.01 -0.76 -3.49
CA ALA A 27 7.21 -0.70 -4.71
C ALA A 27 6.22 0.48 -4.69
N ASN A 28 5.58 0.74 -3.55
CA ASN A 28 4.65 1.87 -3.40
C ASN A 28 5.34 3.23 -3.33
N LEU A 29 6.55 3.31 -2.75
CA LEU A 29 7.37 4.53 -2.82
C LEU A 29 7.79 4.84 -4.26
N TRP A 30 8.15 3.83 -5.03
CA TRP A 30 8.44 4.01 -6.46
C TRP A 30 7.20 4.47 -7.23
N LEU A 31 6.05 3.84 -7.01
CA LEU A 31 4.80 4.26 -7.62
C LEU A 31 4.47 5.71 -7.29
N ALA A 32 4.64 6.14 -6.05
CA ALA A 32 4.44 7.53 -5.63
C ALA A 32 5.36 8.49 -6.39
N LYS A 33 6.61 8.12 -6.54
CA LYS A 33 7.57 8.92 -7.33
C LYS A 33 7.14 9.04 -8.79
N LEU A 34 6.80 7.93 -9.43
CA LEU A 34 6.35 7.93 -10.84
C LEU A 34 5.10 8.78 -11.04
N LEU A 35 4.12 8.70 -10.15
CA LEU A 35 2.90 9.49 -10.23
C LEU A 35 3.14 10.97 -9.96
N THR A 36 4.02 11.31 -9.03
CA THR A 36 4.39 12.70 -8.75
C THR A 36 5.10 13.33 -9.94
N ASP A 37 6.03 12.61 -10.55
CA ASP A 37 6.77 13.08 -11.73
C ASP A 37 5.88 13.23 -12.97
N SER A 38 4.87 12.35 -13.12
CA SER A 38 3.98 12.33 -14.28
C SER A 38 2.78 13.28 -14.15
N LEU A 39 2.15 13.34 -13.00
CA LEU A 39 0.88 14.04 -12.76
C LEU A 39 1.00 15.29 -11.88
N GLY A 40 2.12 15.43 -11.16
CA GLY A 40 2.34 16.52 -10.22
C GLY A 40 1.69 16.30 -8.85
N TRP A 41 2.02 17.18 -7.90
CA TRP A 41 1.60 17.07 -6.49
C TRP A 41 0.11 17.34 -6.25
N GLY A 42 -0.52 18.11 -7.13
CA GLY A 42 -1.92 18.50 -6.98
C GLY A 42 -2.95 17.49 -7.46
N HIS A 43 -2.52 16.43 -8.13
CA HIS A 43 -3.42 15.43 -8.70
C HIS A 43 -4.00 14.51 -7.62
N ASN A 44 -5.29 14.19 -7.72
CA ASN A 44 -5.98 13.32 -6.75
C ASN A 44 -5.33 11.94 -6.62
N LEU A 45 -4.85 11.38 -7.73
CA LEU A 45 -4.18 10.09 -7.75
C LEU A 45 -2.86 10.12 -6.96
N THR A 46 -2.09 11.20 -7.06
CA THR A 46 -0.89 11.42 -6.26
C THR A 46 -1.22 11.53 -4.76
N ARG A 47 -2.27 12.26 -4.41
CA ARG A 47 -2.75 12.36 -3.01
C ARG A 47 -3.16 11.02 -2.44
N LEU A 48 -3.90 10.20 -3.20
CA LEU A 48 -4.28 8.85 -2.79
C LEU A 48 -3.06 7.96 -2.55
N THR A 49 -2.04 8.08 -3.38
CA THR A 49 -0.79 7.32 -3.23
C THR A 49 -0.04 7.72 -1.97
N PHE A 50 0.03 9.01 -1.63
CA PHE A 50 0.63 9.46 -0.37
C PHE A 50 -0.16 9.01 0.85
N LEU A 51 -1.49 9.03 0.80
CA LEU A 51 -2.34 8.46 1.84
C LEU A 51 -2.06 6.96 2.02
N MET A 52 -1.92 6.22 0.93
CA MET A 52 -1.57 4.81 0.97
C MET A 52 -0.20 4.57 1.63
N ILE A 53 0.81 5.38 1.33
CA ILE A 53 2.12 5.31 2.00
C ILE A 53 2.00 5.56 3.50
N ALA A 54 1.19 6.53 3.92
CA ALA A 54 0.93 6.78 5.34
C ALA A 54 0.31 5.55 6.02
N VAL A 55 -0.64 4.88 5.38
CA VAL A 55 -1.24 3.64 5.88
C VAL A 55 -0.22 2.50 5.93
N ILE A 56 0.67 2.37 4.93
CA ILE A 56 1.75 1.38 4.94
C ILE A 56 2.70 1.63 6.12
N CYS A 57 3.14 2.86 6.33
CA CYS A 57 4.01 3.22 7.46
C CYS A 57 3.35 2.89 8.79
N PHE A 58 2.08 3.23 8.95
CA PHE A 58 1.30 2.88 10.14
C PHE A 58 1.20 1.36 10.34
N SER A 59 0.95 0.62 9.27
CA SER A 59 0.88 -0.84 9.30
C SER A 59 2.22 -1.48 9.67
N VAL A 60 3.33 -0.96 9.14
CA VAL A 60 4.69 -1.42 9.48
C VAL A 60 4.99 -1.16 10.95
N LEU A 61 4.68 0.04 11.46
CA LEU A 61 4.89 0.39 12.87
C LEU A 61 4.05 -0.48 13.80
N SER A 62 2.78 -0.72 13.48
CA SER A 62 1.91 -1.59 14.28
C SER A 62 2.40 -3.04 14.25
N GLY A 63 2.86 -3.53 13.11
CA GLY A 63 3.46 -4.86 12.97
C GLY A 63 4.76 -5.01 13.77
N ALA A 64 5.62 -4.00 13.76
CA ALA A 64 6.85 -3.96 14.57
C ALA A 64 6.52 -3.98 16.07
N THR A 65 5.51 -3.24 16.50
CA THR A 65 5.01 -3.23 17.87
C THR A 65 4.52 -4.62 18.31
N LEU A 66 3.76 -5.31 17.44
CA LEU A 66 3.32 -6.69 17.69
C LEU A 66 4.49 -7.66 17.88
N GLY A 67 5.56 -7.51 17.09
CA GLY A 67 6.74 -8.36 17.16
C GLY A 67 7.61 -8.13 18.40
N HIS A 68 7.68 -6.88 18.90
CA HIS A 68 8.60 -6.52 19.99
C HIS A 68 7.96 -6.40 21.37
N LEU A 69 6.67 -6.08 21.46
CA LEU A 69 5.96 -5.80 22.72
C LEU A 69 5.00 -6.92 23.17
N GLY A 70 5.18 -8.14 22.68
CA GLY A 70 4.43 -9.29 23.17
C GLY A 70 2.95 -9.33 22.77
N MET A 71 2.62 -8.85 21.58
CA MET A 71 1.29 -8.92 20.99
C MET A 71 0.16 -8.26 21.82
N PRO A 72 0.17 -6.93 22.03
CA PRO A 72 -0.92 -6.25 22.71
C PRO A 72 -2.25 -6.48 21.99
N ALA A 73 -3.32 -6.76 22.78
CA ALA A 73 -4.62 -7.17 22.24
C ALA A 73 -5.26 -6.16 21.28
N PHE A 74 -5.01 -4.86 21.50
CA PHE A 74 -5.56 -3.79 20.66
C PHE A 74 -4.82 -3.60 19.33
N ILE A 75 -3.55 -3.98 19.26
CA ILE A 75 -2.73 -3.75 18.07
C ILE A 75 -2.99 -4.80 16.99
N GLN A 76 -3.37 -6.00 17.35
CA GLN A 76 -3.72 -7.07 16.41
C GLN A 76 -4.87 -6.67 15.47
N PRO A 77 -6.06 -6.26 15.98
CA PRO A 77 -7.15 -5.82 15.10
C PRO A 77 -6.81 -4.54 14.35
N THR A 78 -6.05 -3.62 14.95
CA THR A 78 -5.61 -2.38 14.30
C THR A 78 -4.71 -2.66 13.10
N HIS A 79 -3.76 -3.56 13.23
CA HIS A 79 -2.90 -4.00 12.13
C HIS A 79 -3.69 -4.66 11.00
N LEU A 80 -4.67 -5.50 11.33
CA LEU A 80 -5.55 -6.15 10.37
C LEU A 80 -6.42 -5.13 9.61
N VAL A 81 -6.99 -4.15 10.32
CA VAL A 81 -7.76 -3.06 9.70
C VAL A 81 -6.88 -2.22 8.77
N ALA A 82 -5.65 -1.90 9.19
CA ALA A 82 -4.69 -1.18 8.34
C ALA A 82 -4.37 -1.95 7.05
N ALA A 83 -4.21 -3.27 7.13
CA ALA A 83 -4.01 -4.13 5.96
C ALA A 83 -5.22 -4.12 5.00
N ALA A 84 -6.43 -4.16 5.54
CA ALA A 84 -7.66 -4.08 4.76
C ALA A 84 -7.82 -2.71 4.08
N LEU A 85 -7.52 -1.62 4.78
CA LEU A 85 -7.51 -0.27 4.23
C LEU A 85 -6.47 -0.11 3.11
N LEU A 86 -5.28 -0.67 3.30
CA LEU A 86 -4.23 -0.67 2.28
C LEU A 86 -4.69 -1.35 1.00
N PHE A 87 -5.31 -2.51 1.11
CA PHE A 87 -5.86 -3.24 -0.03
C PHE A 87 -6.94 -2.42 -0.76
N GLY A 88 -7.86 -1.80 -0.02
CA GLY A 88 -8.90 -0.92 -0.57
C GLY A 88 -8.32 0.29 -1.30
N LEU A 89 -7.32 0.95 -0.73
CA LEU A 89 -6.63 2.09 -1.35
C LEU A 89 -5.89 1.69 -2.63
N GLN A 90 -5.21 0.55 -2.65
CA GLN A 90 -4.56 0.03 -3.85
C GLN A 90 -5.57 -0.23 -4.97
N PHE A 91 -6.72 -0.80 -4.64
CA PHE A 91 -7.79 -1.01 -5.59
C PHE A 91 -8.33 0.31 -6.15
N LEU A 92 -8.57 1.31 -5.31
CA LEU A 92 -9.01 2.65 -5.73
C LEU A 92 -7.99 3.32 -6.66
N ILE A 93 -6.71 3.23 -6.35
CA ILE A 93 -5.63 3.78 -7.18
C ILE A 93 -5.60 3.09 -8.54
N TRP A 94 -5.74 1.78 -8.57
CA TRP A 94 -5.76 1.00 -9.81
C TRP A 94 -6.95 1.37 -10.70
N VAL A 95 -8.15 1.47 -10.15
CA VAL A 95 -9.36 1.89 -10.89
C VAL A 95 -9.22 3.33 -11.39
N SER A 96 -8.75 4.25 -10.55
CA SER A 96 -8.55 5.65 -10.91
C SER A 96 -7.51 5.80 -12.04
N PHE A 97 -6.44 5.03 -11.97
CA PHE A 97 -5.43 5.01 -13.03
C PHE A 97 -6.00 4.54 -14.37
N GLN A 98 -6.83 3.49 -14.37
CA GLN A 98 -7.50 3.02 -15.59
C GLN A 98 -8.43 4.10 -16.19
N GLN A 99 -9.13 4.85 -15.36
CA GLN A 99 -10.00 5.94 -15.83
C GLN A 99 -9.18 7.06 -16.48
N VAL A 100 -8.08 7.46 -15.87
CA VAL A 100 -7.17 8.48 -16.46
C VAL A 100 -6.60 8.01 -17.79
N ALA A 101 -6.16 6.75 -17.89
CA ALA A 101 -5.64 6.18 -19.13
C ALA A 101 -6.69 6.15 -20.26
N LYS A 102 -7.92 5.75 -19.94
CA LYS A 102 -9.04 5.74 -20.91
C LYS A 102 -9.38 7.13 -21.41
N THR A 103 -9.39 8.12 -20.53
CA THR A 103 -9.67 9.51 -20.89
C THR A 103 -8.58 10.08 -21.81
N SER A 104 -7.32 9.82 -21.50
CA SER A 104 -6.18 10.21 -22.32
C SER A 104 -6.27 9.63 -23.73
N ASN A 105 -6.53 8.34 -23.86
CA ASN A 105 -6.67 7.68 -25.17
C ASN A 105 -7.82 8.26 -26.00
N LYS A 106 -8.95 8.57 -25.36
CA LYS A 106 -10.11 9.16 -26.02
C LYS A 106 -9.82 10.57 -26.58
N ILE A 107 -9.04 11.36 -25.86
CA ILE A 107 -8.61 12.70 -26.30
C ILE A 107 -7.66 12.58 -27.49
N THR A 108 -6.72 11.65 -27.44
CA THR A 108 -5.76 11.42 -28.52
C THR A 108 -6.47 10.97 -29.81
N ASP A 109 -7.43 10.05 -29.72
CA ASP A 109 -8.23 9.59 -30.86
C ASP A 109 -9.06 10.73 -31.48
N LYS A 110 -9.69 11.56 -30.66
CA LYS A 110 -10.40 12.75 -31.15
C LYS A 110 -9.50 13.72 -31.89
N ARG A 111 -8.29 13.99 -31.39
CA ARG A 111 -7.33 14.87 -32.06
C ARG A 111 -6.87 14.29 -33.41
N ALA A 112 -6.62 12.99 -33.46
CA ALA A 112 -6.24 12.32 -34.70
C ALA A 112 -7.34 12.40 -35.78
N LYS A 113 -8.62 12.40 -35.40
CA LYS A 113 -9.75 12.51 -36.34
C LYS A 113 -10.00 13.95 -36.86
N VAL A 114 -9.51 14.96 -36.18
CA VAL A 114 -9.66 16.38 -36.56
C VAL A 114 -8.55 16.84 -37.50
N VAL A 115 -7.43 16.15 -37.54
CA VAL A 115 -6.31 16.37 -38.47
C VAL A 115 -6.49 15.55 -39.72
#